data_3e9c32364d73ea76651027d86dc10880
#
_entry.id   3e9c32364d73ea76651027d86dc10880
#
_cell.length_a   1.000
_cell.length_b   1.000
_cell.length_c   1.000
_cell.angle_alpha   90.00
_cell.angle_beta   90.00
_cell.angle_gamma   90.00
#
_symmetry.space_group_name_H-M   'P 1'
#
loop_
_entity.id
_entity.type
_entity.pdbx_description
1 polymer ?
#
loop_
_entity_poly.entity_id
_entity_poly.type
_entity_poly.pdbx_seq_one_letter_code
_entity_poly.pdbx_strand_id
1 'polypeptide(L)'
;LVGNDPLQIEKHWQAMYRGAFYRGGPILMSAIAGVDQALWDIKGKYHDAPVHQLLGGQVRDRIKVYAWVGGDRPADIVNSAQKAVSEGFSATKMNLTEELQVIDHLSKIDEAVERIASLRSAVGNTLDIAVDFHGRVHAPMAKVLIKAIEPYNPLFIEEPVLSEQLE
;
A
#
# COMPACT_ATOMS: atom_id res chain seq x y z
N LEU A 1 -29.27 6.78 -4.02
CA LEU A 1 -28.85 7.78 -3.02
C LEU A 1 -29.34 9.19 -3.37
N VAL A 2 -29.48 9.50 -4.67
CA VAL A 2 -29.93 10.82 -5.14
C VAL A 2 -31.27 11.19 -4.51
N GLY A 3 -31.40 12.44 -4.01
CA GLY A 3 -32.61 12.92 -3.34
C GLY A 3 -32.73 12.56 -1.86
N ASN A 4 -31.75 11.87 -1.28
CA ASN A 4 -31.71 11.57 0.15
C ASN A 4 -30.71 12.48 0.88
N ASP A 5 -30.92 12.63 2.19
CA ASP A 5 -30.04 13.40 3.06
C ASP A 5 -28.65 12.75 3.17
N PRO A 6 -27.57 13.40 2.67
CA PRO A 6 -26.23 12.84 2.67
C PRO A 6 -25.62 12.68 4.07
N LEU A 7 -26.19 13.30 5.10
CA LEU A 7 -25.69 13.20 6.47
C LEU A 7 -26.02 11.86 7.15
N GLN A 8 -26.93 11.09 6.55
CA GLN A 8 -27.32 9.75 7.04
C GLN A 8 -26.38 8.67 6.50
N ILE A 9 -25.08 8.78 6.77
CA ILE A 9 -24.01 7.95 6.19
C ILE A 9 -24.28 6.46 6.40
N GLU A 10 -24.56 6.04 7.63
CA GLU A 10 -24.83 4.63 7.95
C GLU A 10 -26.04 4.07 7.20
N LYS A 11 -27.09 4.85 7.03
CA LYS A 11 -28.25 4.44 6.24
C LYS A 11 -27.89 4.21 4.79
N HIS A 12 -27.07 5.09 4.22
CA HIS A 12 -26.58 4.95 2.86
C HIS A 12 -25.65 3.75 2.70
N TRP A 13 -24.74 3.55 3.65
CA TRP A 13 -23.86 2.38 3.66
C TRP A 13 -24.68 1.07 3.67
N GLN A 14 -25.66 0.96 4.57
CA GLN A 14 -26.54 -0.20 4.65
C GLN A 14 -27.35 -0.40 3.35
N ALA A 15 -27.84 0.67 2.75
CA ALA A 15 -28.57 0.59 1.50
C ALA A 15 -27.70 0.08 0.35
N MET A 16 -26.45 0.58 0.23
CA MET A 16 -25.51 0.14 -0.78
C MET A 16 -25.08 -1.32 -0.57
N TYR A 17 -24.76 -1.70 0.66
CA TYR A 17 -24.32 -3.06 0.97
C TYR A 17 -25.42 -4.10 0.76
N ARG A 18 -26.66 -3.79 1.17
CA ARG A 18 -27.82 -4.72 1.11
C ARG A 18 -28.62 -4.62 -0.17
N GLY A 19 -28.39 -3.61 -0.99
CA GLY A 19 -29.13 -3.35 -2.23
C GLY A 19 -28.92 -4.39 -3.32
N ALA A 20 -27.82 -5.17 -3.26
CA ALA A 20 -27.56 -6.27 -4.17
C ALA A 20 -27.83 -7.62 -3.48
N PHE A 21 -28.19 -8.63 -4.27
CA PHE A 21 -28.41 -9.99 -3.76
C PHE A 21 -27.09 -10.59 -3.23
N TYR A 22 -26.01 -10.47 -3.99
CA TYR A 22 -24.66 -10.85 -3.59
C TYR A 22 -24.00 -9.67 -2.89
N ARG A 23 -23.61 -9.83 -1.62
CA ARG A 23 -23.07 -8.78 -0.77
C ARG A 23 -21.58 -8.96 -0.57
N GLY A 24 -20.86 -7.83 -0.42
CA GLY A 24 -19.44 -7.84 -0.20
C GLY A 24 -18.61 -8.05 -1.47
N GLY A 25 -17.40 -8.54 -1.27
CA GLY A 25 -16.40 -8.70 -2.34
C GLY A 25 -15.66 -7.40 -2.67
N PRO A 26 -14.47 -7.49 -3.29
CA PRO A 26 -13.56 -6.34 -3.43
C PRO A 26 -14.15 -5.23 -4.29
N ILE A 27 -14.84 -5.55 -5.37
CA ILE A 27 -15.41 -4.55 -6.29
C ILE A 27 -16.51 -3.73 -5.61
N LEU A 28 -17.52 -4.40 -5.02
CA LEU A 28 -18.61 -3.72 -4.34
C LEU A 28 -18.11 -2.91 -3.13
N MET A 29 -17.24 -3.50 -2.31
CA MET A 29 -16.73 -2.82 -1.12
C MET A 29 -15.86 -1.61 -1.47
N SER A 30 -15.08 -1.65 -2.54
CA SER A 30 -14.32 -0.49 -3.03
C SER A 30 -15.26 0.63 -3.51
N ALA A 31 -16.34 0.30 -4.22
CA ALA A 31 -17.32 1.28 -4.63
C ALA A 31 -18.06 1.92 -3.42
N ILE A 32 -18.45 1.10 -2.44
CA ILE A 32 -19.05 1.59 -1.19
C ILE A 32 -18.08 2.50 -0.45
N ALA A 33 -16.81 2.10 -0.30
CA ALA A 33 -15.81 2.91 0.38
C ALA A 33 -15.62 4.29 -0.27
N GLY A 34 -15.58 4.36 -1.61
CA GLY A 34 -15.49 5.64 -2.32
C GLY A 34 -16.68 6.57 -2.04
N VAL A 35 -17.90 6.03 -2.04
CA VAL A 35 -19.10 6.81 -1.72
C VAL A 35 -19.13 7.21 -0.24
N ASP A 36 -18.76 6.30 0.66
CA ASP A 36 -18.69 6.55 2.10
C ASP A 36 -17.74 7.69 2.43
N GLN A 37 -16.53 7.69 1.86
CA GLN A 37 -15.57 8.78 2.00
C GLN A 37 -16.14 10.13 1.53
N ALA A 38 -16.86 10.14 0.40
CA ALA A 38 -17.50 11.35 -0.11
C ALA A 38 -18.61 11.85 0.85
N LEU A 39 -19.38 10.97 1.45
CA LEU A 39 -20.41 11.33 2.44
C LEU A 39 -19.79 11.90 3.73
N TRP A 40 -18.69 11.34 4.21
CA TRP A 40 -17.96 11.87 5.34
C TRP A 40 -17.35 13.24 5.03
N ASP A 41 -16.82 13.48 3.83
CA ASP A 41 -16.33 14.78 3.41
C ASP A 41 -17.46 15.83 3.38
N ILE A 42 -18.63 15.48 2.83
CA ILE A 42 -19.82 16.33 2.86
C ILE A 42 -20.22 16.66 4.31
N LYS A 43 -20.24 15.68 5.19
CA LYS A 43 -20.57 15.87 6.60
C LYS A 43 -19.58 16.78 7.32
N GLY A 44 -18.29 16.59 7.04
CA GLY A 44 -17.23 17.48 7.56
C GLY A 44 -17.43 18.93 7.12
N LYS A 45 -17.69 19.17 5.84
CA LYS A 45 -17.97 20.50 5.28
C LYS A 45 -19.26 21.10 5.85
N TYR A 46 -20.30 20.29 6.02
CA TYR A 46 -21.56 20.74 6.61
C TYR A 46 -21.39 21.25 8.05
N HIS A 47 -20.57 20.58 8.86
CA HIS A 47 -20.28 20.94 10.25
C HIS A 47 -19.09 21.89 10.42
N ASP A 48 -18.46 22.33 9.32
CA ASP A 48 -17.21 23.10 9.34
C ASP A 48 -16.14 22.46 10.24
N ALA A 49 -16.00 21.15 10.14
CA ALA A 49 -15.08 20.35 10.95
C ALA A 49 -14.36 19.32 10.08
N PRO A 50 -13.05 19.13 10.26
CA PRO A 50 -12.35 18.07 9.55
C PRO A 50 -12.84 16.70 10.01
N VAL A 51 -12.86 15.74 9.07
CA VAL A 51 -13.43 14.40 9.32
C VAL A 51 -12.83 13.72 10.54
N HIS A 52 -11.53 13.88 10.79
CA HIS A 52 -10.89 13.28 11.97
C HIS A 52 -11.48 13.77 13.32
N GLN A 53 -11.97 15.00 13.37
CA GLN A 53 -12.68 15.48 14.58
C GLN A 53 -14.03 14.82 14.76
N LEU A 54 -14.75 14.56 13.67
CA LEU A 54 -16.02 13.84 13.71
C LEU A 54 -15.82 12.35 14.09
N LEU A 55 -14.64 11.81 13.82
CA LEU A 55 -14.27 10.42 14.15
C LEU A 55 -13.62 10.25 15.53
N GLY A 56 -13.58 11.29 16.36
CA GLY A 56 -13.09 11.18 17.74
C GLY A 56 -11.88 12.04 18.06
N GLY A 57 -11.32 12.76 17.08
CA GLY A 57 -10.25 13.72 17.28
C GLY A 57 -8.86 13.24 16.92
N GLN A 58 -7.91 14.09 17.17
CA GLN A 58 -6.52 13.92 16.77
C GLN A 58 -5.73 13.22 17.88
N VAL A 59 -4.96 12.21 17.50
CA VAL A 59 -4.07 11.47 18.43
C VAL A 59 -2.62 11.94 18.30
N ARG A 60 -2.23 12.49 17.14
CA ARG A 60 -0.88 12.98 16.85
C ARG A 60 -0.92 14.14 15.86
N ASP A 61 0.11 14.99 15.90
CA ASP A 61 0.20 16.17 15.03
C ASP A 61 0.77 15.84 13.65
N ARG A 62 1.54 14.75 13.57
CA ARG A 62 2.24 14.33 12.35
C ARG A 62 2.17 12.84 12.19
N ILE A 63 2.11 12.40 10.93
CA ILE A 63 2.17 11.00 10.53
C ILE A 63 3.43 10.84 9.67
N LYS A 64 4.29 9.86 10.04
CA LYS A 64 5.42 9.47 9.18
C LYS A 64 4.85 8.84 7.91
N VAL A 65 5.30 9.34 6.77
CA VAL A 65 4.92 8.83 5.45
C VAL A 65 6.15 8.33 4.70
N TYR A 66 5.96 7.44 3.77
CA TYR A 66 6.98 7.01 2.82
C TYR A 66 6.67 7.54 1.42
N ALA A 67 7.70 7.77 0.61
CA ALA A 67 7.55 8.02 -0.82
C ALA A 67 7.49 6.69 -1.58
N TRP A 68 6.56 6.57 -2.52
CA TRP A 68 6.66 5.49 -3.50
C TRP A 68 7.77 5.80 -4.50
N VAL A 69 8.65 4.83 -4.73
CA VAL A 69 9.74 4.92 -5.70
C VAL A 69 9.65 3.76 -6.67
N GLY A 70 9.89 4.02 -7.93
CA GLY A 70 9.78 3.04 -8.98
C GLY A 70 10.77 3.28 -10.09
N GLY A 71 10.83 2.32 -10.99
CA GLY A 71 11.68 2.32 -12.17
C GLY A 71 11.91 0.90 -12.67
N ASP A 72 12.17 0.76 -13.96
CA ASP A 72 12.36 -0.57 -14.57
C ASP A 72 13.76 -1.14 -14.26
N ARG A 73 14.74 -0.27 -14.04
CA ARG A 73 16.12 -0.64 -13.73
C ARG A 73 16.49 -0.23 -12.31
N PRO A 74 17.47 -0.92 -11.68
CA PRO A 74 17.98 -0.53 -10.36
C PRO A 74 18.39 0.94 -10.26
N ALA A 75 19.05 1.47 -11.31
CA ALA A 75 19.46 2.88 -11.35
C ALA A 75 18.29 3.87 -11.30
N ASP A 76 17.17 3.54 -11.93
CA ASP A 76 15.98 4.40 -11.93
C ASP A 76 15.36 4.48 -10.53
N ILE A 77 15.35 3.34 -9.81
CA ILE A 77 14.90 3.26 -8.41
C ILE A 77 15.79 4.09 -7.50
N VAL A 78 17.12 3.99 -7.68
CA VAL A 78 18.10 4.78 -6.90
C VAL A 78 17.88 6.27 -7.11
N ASN A 79 17.74 6.72 -8.36
CA ASN A 79 17.49 8.13 -8.68
C ASN A 79 16.19 8.63 -8.05
N SER A 80 15.12 7.82 -8.14
CA SER A 80 13.82 8.16 -7.54
C SER A 80 13.91 8.26 -6.02
N ALA A 81 14.63 7.36 -5.36
CA ALA A 81 14.84 7.39 -3.92
C ALA A 81 15.72 8.58 -3.47
N GLN A 82 16.77 8.91 -4.20
CA GLN A 82 17.60 10.08 -3.92
C GLN A 82 16.80 11.38 -4.03
N LYS A 83 15.89 11.46 -5.00
CA LYS A 83 14.93 12.56 -5.10
C LYS A 83 14.04 12.62 -3.87
N ALA A 84 13.45 11.51 -3.44
CA ALA A 84 12.62 11.46 -2.23
C ALA A 84 13.39 11.91 -0.99
N VAL A 85 14.67 11.51 -0.83
CA VAL A 85 15.53 12.00 0.25
C VAL A 85 15.70 13.52 0.17
N SER A 86 15.94 14.07 -1.02
CA SER A 86 16.08 15.53 -1.20
C SER A 86 14.79 16.31 -0.89
N GLU A 87 13.64 15.66 -1.00
CA GLU A 87 12.32 16.19 -0.65
C GLU A 87 11.98 16.00 0.85
N GLY A 88 12.88 15.38 1.63
CA GLY A 88 12.74 15.23 3.08
C GLY A 88 12.08 13.94 3.55
N PHE A 89 11.85 12.98 2.66
CA PHE A 89 11.36 11.65 3.07
C PHE A 89 12.46 10.85 3.77
N SER A 90 12.08 10.17 4.84
CA SER A 90 12.96 9.25 5.58
C SER A 90 12.62 7.78 5.35
N ALA A 91 11.64 7.51 4.51
CA ALA A 91 11.22 6.15 4.13
C ALA A 91 10.74 6.13 2.69
N THR A 92 10.94 5.00 2.03
CA THR A 92 10.43 4.72 0.68
C THR A 92 9.81 3.33 0.61
N LYS A 93 8.93 3.14 -0.38
CA LYS A 93 8.38 1.82 -0.75
C LYS A 93 8.54 1.60 -2.25
N MET A 94 8.90 0.39 -2.66
CA MET A 94 9.03 0.00 -4.07
C MET A 94 8.41 -1.37 -4.33
N ASN A 95 7.97 -1.60 -5.55
CA ASN A 95 7.70 -2.96 -6.02
C ASN A 95 9.04 -3.69 -6.19
N LEU A 96 9.19 -4.83 -5.51
CA LEU A 96 10.45 -5.54 -5.49
C LEU A 96 10.64 -6.43 -6.72
N THR A 97 9.58 -7.07 -7.16
CA THR A 97 9.62 -8.08 -8.23
C THR A 97 8.40 -7.99 -9.14
N GLU A 98 8.53 -8.53 -10.31
CA GLU A 98 7.41 -8.86 -11.18
C GLU A 98 6.66 -10.10 -10.65
N GLU A 99 5.64 -10.54 -11.38
CA GLU A 99 4.95 -11.79 -11.08
C GLU A 99 5.93 -12.97 -11.15
N LEU A 100 5.93 -13.82 -10.11
CA LEU A 100 6.70 -15.05 -10.07
C LEU A 100 5.77 -16.26 -10.22
N GLN A 101 6.23 -17.25 -10.95
CA GLN A 101 5.54 -18.54 -11.04
C GLN A 101 5.53 -19.25 -9.69
N VAL A 102 4.67 -20.30 -9.56
CA VAL A 102 4.62 -21.12 -8.33
C VAL A 102 5.99 -21.66 -7.94
N ILE A 103 6.77 -22.07 -8.97
CA ILE A 103 8.20 -22.41 -8.89
C ILE A 103 8.87 -21.69 -10.05
N ASP A 104 9.84 -20.86 -9.75
CA ASP A 104 10.54 -20.04 -10.73
C ASP A 104 12.06 -20.18 -10.60
N HIS A 105 12.81 -19.65 -11.57
CA HIS A 105 14.26 -19.68 -11.57
C HIS A 105 14.85 -18.78 -10.49
N LEU A 106 15.96 -19.22 -9.89
CA LEU A 106 16.68 -18.42 -8.89
C LEU A 106 17.17 -17.08 -9.45
N SER A 107 17.41 -16.98 -10.77
CA SER A 107 17.75 -15.69 -11.39
C SER A 107 16.69 -14.60 -11.16
N LYS A 108 15.42 -14.97 -11.00
CA LYS A 108 14.36 -14.01 -10.65
C LYS A 108 14.48 -13.49 -9.21
N ILE A 109 14.98 -14.31 -8.32
CA ILE A 109 15.33 -13.90 -6.96
C ILE A 109 16.54 -12.97 -7.00
N ASP A 110 17.57 -13.30 -7.81
CA ASP A 110 18.78 -12.47 -7.95
C ASP A 110 18.43 -11.08 -8.51
N GLU A 111 17.55 -10.99 -9.51
CA GLU A 111 17.05 -9.72 -10.07
C GLU A 111 16.37 -8.85 -8.97
N ALA A 112 15.52 -9.46 -8.14
CA ALA A 112 14.86 -8.76 -7.03
C ALA A 112 15.85 -8.31 -5.94
N VAL A 113 16.83 -9.16 -5.62
CA VAL A 113 17.89 -8.85 -4.66
C VAL A 113 18.75 -7.69 -5.18
N GLU A 114 19.12 -7.67 -6.47
CA GLU A 114 19.87 -6.58 -7.06
C GLU A 114 19.17 -5.23 -6.93
N ARG A 115 17.85 -5.19 -7.08
CA ARG A 115 17.05 -3.96 -6.92
C ARG A 115 17.19 -3.37 -5.51
N ILE A 116 16.95 -4.18 -4.48
CA ILE A 116 17.05 -3.70 -3.09
C ILE A 116 18.50 -3.44 -2.67
N ALA A 117 19.45 -4.27 -3.13
CA ALA A 117 20.88 -4.11 -2.85
C ALA A 117 21.39 -2.78 -3.40
N SER A 118 21.08 -2.46 -4.66
CA SER A 118 21.46 -1.21 -5.30
C SER A 118 20.90 0.00 -4.57
N LEU A 119 19.62 -0.07 -4.17
CA LEU A 119 18.99 0.99 -3.40
C LEU A 119 19.66 1.16 -2.02
N ARG A 120 19.81 0.07 -1.27
CA ARG A 120 20.44 0.10 0.06
C ARG A 120 21.89 0.60 0.00
N SER A 121 22.63 0.20 -1.00
CA SER A 121 24.01 0.70 -1.22
C SER A 121 24.06 2.21 -1.48
N ALA A 122 23.08 2.75 -2.22
CA ALA A 122 23.03 4.16 -2.58
C ALA A 122 22.57 5.07 -1.43
N VAL A 123 21.66 4.61 -0.58
CA VAL A 123 21.04 5.44 0.47
C VAL A 123 21.52 5.09 1.89
N GLY A 124 22.29 4.02 2.06
CA GLY A 124 22.76 3.57 3.38
C GLY A 124 21.59 3.21 4.32
N ASN A 125 21.79 3.40 5.63
CA ASN A 125 20.80 3.13 6.67
C ASN A 125 20.00 4.38 7.09
N THR A 126 20.13 5.48 6.39
CA THR A 126 19.43 6.74 6.71
C THR A 126 18.04 6.80 6.10
N LEU A 127 17.76 5.94 5.14
CA LEU A 127 16.44 5.79 4.50
C LEU A 127 15.87 4.41 4.80
N ASP A 128 14.68 4.35 5.39
CA ASP A 128 13.94 3.11 5.54
C ASP A 128 13.41 2.66 4.16
N ILE A 129 13.54 1.36 3.86
CA ILE A 129 13.11 0.78 2.59
C ILE A 129 12.02 -0.25 2.88
N ALA A 130 10.80 0.01 2.44
CA ALA A 130 9.75 -0.99 2.38
C ALA A 130 9.68 -1.60 0.98
N VAL A 131 9.27 -2.85 0.91
CA VAL A 131 9.12 -3.57 -0.35
C VAL A 131 7.73 -4.15 -0.48
N ASP A 132 7.24 -4.22 -1.70
CA ASP A 132 5.93 -4.71 -2.04
C ASP A 132 6.07 -5.85 -3.06
N PHE A 133 5.51 -7.01 -2.73
CA PHE A 133 5.41 -8.15 -3.65
C PHE A 133 4.13 -8.10 -4.46
N HIS A 134 3.24 -7.20 -4.08
CA HIS A 134 2.03 -6.82 -4.80
C HIS A 134 1.08 -8.00 -5.06
N GLY A 135 1.01 -8.97 -4.14
CA GLY A 135 0.19 -10.17 -4.28
C GLY A 135 0.51 -11.01 -5.53
N ARG A 136 1.74 -10.93 -6.05
CA ARG A 136 2.17 -11.60 -7.29
C ARG A 136 3.13 -12.76 -7.05
N VAL A 137 3.40 -13.08 -5.79
CA VAL A 137 4.38 -14.10 -5.42
C VAL A 137 3.69 -15.23 -4.69
N HIS A 138 3.86 -16.46 -5.18
CA HIS A 138 3.35 -17.65 -4.51
C HIS A 138 4.20 -18.01 -3.28
N ALA A 139 3.58 -18.62 -2.26
CA ALA A 139 4.23 -18.91 -0.98
C ALA A 139 5.58 -19.65 -1.07
N PRO A 140 5.81 -20.63 -1.96
CA PRO A 140 7.12 -21.26 -2.09
C PRO A 140 8.24 -20.29 -2.47
N MET A 141 7.98 -19.43 -3.46
CA MET A 141 8.96 -18.44 -3.92
C MET A 141 9.07 -17.26 -2.95
N ALA A 142 7.97 -16.87 -2.28
CA ALA A 142 7.99 -15.84 -1.26
C ALA A 142 8.95 -16.17 -0.11
N LYS A 143 8.96 -17.42 0.36
CA LYS A 143 9.91 -17.89 1.41
C LYS A 143 11.37 -17.71 1.00
N VAL A 144 11.69 -18.02 -0.26
CA VAL A 144 13.05 -17.87 -0.79
C VAL A 144 13.42 -16.38 -0.92
N LEU A 145 12.52 -15.58 -1.50
CA LEU A 145 12.73 -14.16 -1.71
C LEU A 145 12.87 -13.40 -0.40
N ILE A 146 11.98 -13.63 0.58
CA ILE A 146 12.04 -13.00 1.91
C ILE A 146 13.40 -13.24 2.57
N LYS A 147 13.87 -14.51 2.55
CA LYS A 147 15.17 -14.85 3.11
C LYS A 147 16.33 -14.18 2.37
N ALA A 148 16.22 -14.06 1.06
CA ALA A 148 17.27 -13.44 0.24
C ALA A 148 17.40 -11.93 0.47
N ILE A 149 16.30 -11.24 0.80
CA ILE A 149 16.31 -9.79 1.04
C ILE A 149 16.48 -9.40 2.51
N GLU A 150 16.41 -10.35 3.45
CA GLU A 150 16.59 -10.10 4.89
C GLU A 150 17.86 -9.30 5.21
N PRO A 151 19.05 -9.56 4.57
CA PRO A 151 20.26 -8.79 4.85
C PRO A 151 20.18 -7.29 4.53
N TYR A 152 19.21 -6.86 3.75
CA TYR A 152 18.99 -5.46 3.38
C TYR A 152 18.03 -4.74 4.34
N ASN A 153 17.58 -5.40 5.39
CA ASN A 153 16.71 -4.85 6.44
C ASN A 153 15.51 -4.08 5.89
N PRO A 154 14.57 -4.71 5.18
CA PRO A 154 13.35 -4.05 4.74
C PRO A 154 12.52 -3.60 5.94
N LEU A 155 11.94 -2.40 5.88
CA LEU A 155 11.07 -1.84 6.92
C LEU A 155 9.83 -2.72 7.15
N PHE A 156 9.23 -3.16 6.06
CA PHE A 156 8.17 -4.17 6.00
C PHE A 156 8.12 -4.78 4.59
N ILE A 157 7.41 -5.89 4.48
CA ILE A 157 7.10 -6.55 3.21
C ILE A 157 5.59 -6.53 3.05
N GLU A 158 5.10 -5.84 2.03
CA GLU A 158 3.68 -5.71 1.71
C GLU A 158 3.26 -6.84 0.77
N GLU A 159 2.06 -7.36 0.97
CA GLU A 159 1.44 -8.41 0.15
C GLU A 159 2.41 -9.54 -0.25
N PRO A 160 3.07 -10.19 0.74
CA PRO A 160 4.17 -11.13 0.47
C PRO A 160 3.75 -12.39 -0.28
N VAL A 161 2.46 -12.70 -0.28
CA VAL A 161 1.87 -13.86 -0.97
C VAL A 161 0.54 -13.46 -1.61
N LEU A 162 -0.01 -14.36 -2.43
CA LEU A 162 -1.36 -14.21 -2.98
C LEU A 162 -2.39 -14.14 -1.85
N SER A 163 -3.48 -13.40 -2.06
CA SER A 163 -4.56 -13.23 -1.08
C SER A 163 -5.21 -14.54 -0.62
N GLU A 164 -5.12 -15.60 -1.43
CA GLU A 164 -5.61 -16.94 -1.15
C GLU A 164 -4.69 -17.78 -0.25
N GLN A 165 -3.49 -17.28 0.06
CA GLN A 165 -2.42 -18.01 0.77
C GLN A 165 -2.09 -17.37 2.13
N LEU A 166 -3.11 -16.88 2.82
CA LEU A 166 -2.96 -16.20 4.13
C LEU A 166 -2.84 -17.14 5.34
N GLU A 167 -2.92 -18.47 5.12
CA GLU A 167 -2.80 -19.50 6.18
C GLU A 167 -1.41 -20.13 6.26
#